data_db4806d63dd3792983edf78a57ceb76c
#
_entry.id   db4806d63dd3792983edf78a57ceb76c
#
_cell.length_a   1.000
_cell.length_b   1.000
_cell.length_c   1.000
_cell.angle_alpha   90.00
_cell.angle_beta   90.00
_cell.angle_gamma   90.00
#
_symmetry.space_group_name_H-M   'P 1'
#
loop_
_entity.id
_entity.type
_entity.pdbx_description
1 polymer ?
#
loop_
_entity_poly.entity_id
_entity_poly.type
_entity_poly.pdbx_seq_one_letter_code
_entity_poly.pdbx_strand_id
1 'polypeptide(L)'
;MFFTFRSIAVAAAIACAMPAFAQGITVEDAYARSASPTAKTGAAFMQIVNDGEDDRLIGVASPAADVVQLHTHIESGDGVMQMKHAEDGFDMPAGSTLSMERGGKHVMLMGLTAPLAQGDLVPLTLSFEKAGDMTVDVAVDLERMPSK
;
A
#
# COMPACT_ATOMS: atom_id res chain seq x y z
N MET A 1 49.91 -40.82 -10.04
CA MET A 1 49.58 -39.43 -9.76
C MET A 1 48.13 -39.22 -10.21
N PHE A 2 47.17 -39.34 -9.32
CA PHE A 2 45.74 -39.24 -9.66
C PHE A 2 45.24 -37.88 -9.24
N PHE A 3 44.88 -37.04 -10.20
CA PHE A 3 44.21 -35.76 -9.93
C PHE A 3 42.72 -35.99 -9.83
N THR A 4 42.17 -35.86 -8.64
CA THR A 4 40.75 -35.87 -8.40
C THR A 4 40.18 -34.44 -8.60
N PHE A 5 39.44 -34.22 -9.69
CA PHE A 5 38.67 -32.99 -9.90
C PHE A 5 37.44 -33.00 -8.98
N ARG A 6 37.46 -32.14 -7.99
CA ARG A 6 36.28 -31.85 -7.15
C ARG A 6 35.40 -30.84 -7.90
N SER A 7 34.29 -31.29 -8.48
CA SER A 7 33.30 -30.42 -9.05
C SER A 7 32.54 -29.72 -7.91
N ILE A 8 32.71 -28.39 -7.81
CA ILE A 8 31.91 -27.55 -6.92
C ILE A 8 30.63 -27.21 -7.65
N ALA A 9 29.53 -27.84 -7.25
CA ALA A 9 28.18 -27.47 -7.70
C ALA A 9 27.78 -26.18 -6.98
N VAL A 10 27.75 -25.08 -7.72
CA VAL A 10 27.18 -23.80 -7.25
C VAL A 10 25.66 -23.93 -7.39
N ALA A 11 24.98 -24.15 -6.27
CA ALA A 11 23.53 -24.08 -6.21
C ALA A 11 23.11 -22.60 -6.28
N ALA A 12 22.60 -22.15 -7.40
CA ALA A 12 21.97 -20.84 -7.50
C ALA A 12 20.64 -20.88 -6.74
N ALA A 13 20.61 -20.24 -5.57
CA ALA A 13 19.37 -20.00 -4.85
C ALA A 13 18.54 -18.97 -5.60
N ILE A 14 17.50 -19.41 -6.28
CA ILE A 14 16.48 -18.54 -6.86
C ILE A 14 15.65 -18.02 -5.68
N ALA A 15 15.89 -16.77 -5.27
CA ALA A 15 15.04 -16.08 -4.33
C ALA A 15 13.70 -15.77 -5.01
N CYS A 16 12.72 -16.64 -4.83
CA CYS A 16 11.34 -16.33 -5.13
C CYS A 16 10.88 -15.23 -4.20
N ALA A 17 10.61 -14.04 -4.73
CA ALA A 17 9.90 -12.99 -4.01
C ALA A 17 8.50 -13.53 -3.68
N MET A 18 8.31 -13.97 -2.44
CA MET A 18 6.99 -14.34 -1.96
C MET A 18 6.17 -13.09 -1.72
N PRO A 19 4.88 -13.07 -2.11
CA PRO A 19 4.00 -11.99 -1.69
C PRO A 19 4.02 -11.91 -0.16
N ALA A 20 4.13 -10.70 0.37
CA ALA A 20 4.16 -10.48 1.80
C ALA A 20 2.76 -10.77 2.38
N PHE A 21 2.59 -11.95 2.94
CA PHE A 21 1.42 -12.31 3.72
C PHE A 21 1.72 -12.06 5.20
N ALA A 22 1.05 -11.10 5.82
CA ALA A 22 1.12 -10.88 7.26
C ALA A 22 -0.15 -11.46 7.88
N GLN A 23 -0.06 -12.60 8.55
CA GLN A 23 -1.10 -13.18 9.43
C GLN A 23 -2.55 -13.14 8.89
N GLY A 24 -2.75 -13.50 7.61
CA GLY A 24 -4.07 -13.53 7.00
C GLY A 24 -4.50 -12.20 6.35
N ILE A 25 -3.59 -11.23 6.26
CA ILE A 25 -3.84 -9.96 5.55
C ILE A 25 -3.26 -10.03 4.14
N THR A 26 -4.08 -9.70 3.16
CA THR A 26 -3.70 -9.65 1.75
C THR A 26 -4.05 -8.29 1.16
N VAL A 27 -3.13 -7.68 0.44
CA VAL A 27 -3.36 -6.44 -0.30
C VAL A 27 -3.59 -6.77 -1.77
N GLU A 28 -4.70 -6.32 -2.30
CA GLU A 28 -5.12 -6.56 -3.68
C GLU A 28 -5.35 -5.24 -4.40
N ASP A 29 -5.17 -5.26 -5.72
CA ASP A 29 -5.54 -4.17 -6.62
C ASP A 29 -4.98 -2.80 -6.22
N ALA A 30 -3.75 -2.78 -5.70
CA ALA A 30 -3.11 -1.56 -5.23
C ALA A 30 -2.57 -0.72 -6.40
N TYR A 31 -2.86 0.57 -6.38
CA TYR A 31 -2.28 1.53 -7.30
C TYR A 31 -2.12 2.90 -6.65
N ALA A 32 -1.18 3.67 -7.15
CA ALA A 32 -0.93 5.05 -6.73
C ALA A 32 -1.08 6.00 -7.92
N ARG A 33 -1.46 7.23 -7.65
CA ARG A 33 -1.57 8.26 -8.67
C ARG A 33 -1.38 9.67 -8.10
N SER A 34 -1.09 10.60 -8.99
CA SER A 34 -1.14 12.03 -8.72
C SER A 34 -2.07 12.71 -9.72
N ALA A 35 -2.50 13.93 -9.41
CA ALA A 35 -3.42 14.68 -10.28
C ALA A 35 -2.74 15.20 -11.55
N SER A 36 -1.42 15.43 -11.48
CA SER A 36 -0.62 15.92 -12.61
C SER A 36 0.85 15.51 -12.45
N PRO A 37 1.65 15.55 -13.52
CA PRO A 37 3.09 15.24 -13.44
C PRO A 37 3.89 16.14 -12.51
N THR A 38 3.39 17.32 -12.21
CA THR A 38 4.04 18.30 -11.34
C THR A 38 3.42 18.39 -9.95
N ALA A 39 2.42 17.58 -9.67
CA ALA A 39 1.77 17.56 -8.37
C ALA A 39 2.74 17.14 -7.26
N LYS A 40 2.64 17.82 -6.13
CA LYS A 40 3.41 17.52 -4.92
C LYS A 40 2.69 16.55 -3.99
N THR A 41 1.49 16.16 -4.35
CA THR A 41 0.65 15.22 -3.61
C THR A 41 0.22 14.07 -4.50
N GLY A 42 0.07 12.92 -3.89
CA GLY A 42 -0.47 11.73 -4.52
C GLY A 42 -1.38 10.99 -3.58
N ALA A 43 -2.00 9.95 -4.08
CA ALA A 43 -2.83 9.05 -3.29
C ALA A 43 -2.62 7.60 -3.72
N ALA A 44 -2.78 6.68 -2.79
CA ALA A 44 -2.80 5.26 -3.07
C ALA A 44 -4.12 4.65 -2.64
N PHE A 45 -4.55 3.68 -3.41
CA PHE A 45 -5.82 2.97 -3.25
C PHE A 45 -5.56 1.47 -3.33
N MET A 46 -6.32 0.69 -2.60
CA MET A 46 -6.17 -0.76 -2.56
C MET A 46 -7.37 -1.43 -1.89
N GLN A 47 -7.46 -2.73 -2.04
CA GLN A 47 -8.33 -3.58 -1.25
C GLN A 47 -7.48 -4.35 -0.25
N ILE A 48 -7.80 -4.28 1.03
CA ILE A 48 -7.08 -5.02 2.06
C ILE A 48 -8.04 -6.06 2.63
N VAL A 49 -7.74 -7.32 2.36
CA VAL A 49 -8.55 -8.46 2.79
C VAL A 49 -7.99 -8.99 4.11
N ASN A 50 -8.84 -9.11 5.11
CA ASN A 50 -8.49 -9.71 6.40
C ASN A 50 -9.17 -11.08 6.57
N ASP A 51 -8.45 -12.13 6.29
CA ASP A 51 -8.89 -13.52 6.51
C ASP A 51 -8.47 -14.07 7.90
N GLY A 52 -7.80 -13.25 8.70
CA GLY A 52 -7.35 -13.59 10.05
C GLY A 52 -8.29 -13.08 11.14
N GLU A 53 -7.71 -12.72 12.27
CA GLU A 53 -8.43 -12.16 13.42
C GLU A 53 -8.83 -10.69 13.18
N ASP A 54 -9.70 -10.16 14.04
CA ASP A 54 -9.98 -8.73 14.08
C ASP A 54 -8.68 -7.94 14.22
N ASP A 55 -8.51 -6.93 13.39
CA ASP A 55 -7.32 -6.08 13.38
C ASP A 55 -7.71 -4.62 13.09
N ARG A 56 -6.73 -3.76 13.02
CA ARG A 56 -6.89 -2.34 12.67
C ARG A 56 -5.67 -1.89 11.87
N LEU A 57 -5.90 -1.19 10.78
CA LEU A 57 -4.86 -0.47 10.07
C LEU A 57 -4.62 0.86 10.79
N ILE A 58 -3.51 0.97 11.51
CA ILE A 58 -3.23 2.10 12.41
C ILE A 58 -2.33 3.18 11.80
N GLY A 59 -1.65 2.87 10.72
CA GLY A 59 -0.76 3.84 10.08
C GLY A 59 -0.19 3.36 8.75
N VAL A 60 0.44 4.30 8.06
CA VAL A 60 1.14 4.08 6.81
C VAL A 60 2.41 4.91 6.77
N ALA A 61 3.40 4.44 6.05
CA ALA A 61 4.64 5.16 5.79
C ALA A 61 5.15 4.88 4.38
N SER A 62 5.91 5.80 3.83
CA SER A 62 6.60 5.63 2.55
C SER A 62 7.78 6.60 2.45
N PRO A 63 8.92 6.19 1.87
CA PRO A 63 10.01 7.12 1.56
C PRO A 63 9.71 8.03 0.35
N ALA A 64 8.61 7.79 -0.37
CA ALA A 64 8.25 8.55 -1.56
C ALA A 64 7.63 9.93 -1.27
N ALA A 65 7.29 10.22 -0.02
CA ALA A 65 6.70 11.50 0.39
C ALA A 65 7.16 11.91 1.80
N ASP A 66 7.13 13.21 2.07
CA ASP A 66 7.50 13.74 3.39
C ASP A 66 6.51 13.36 4.47
N VAL A 67 5.21 13.35 4.13
CA VAL A 67 4.12 12.99 5.03
C VAL A 67 3.20 12.01 4.34
N VAL A 68 2.92 10.90 5.03
CA VAL A 68 2.02 9.84 4.53
C VAL A 68 0.97 9.58 5.61
N GLN A 69 -0.30 9.67 5.25
CA GLN A 69 -1.41 9.57 6.19
C GLN A 69 -2.58 8.75 5.62
N LEU A 70 -3.34 8.13 6.51
CA LEU A 70 -4.65 7.56 6.19
C LEU A 70 -5.69 8.69 6.20
N HIS A 71 -6.43 8.82 5.11
CA HIS A 71 -7.49 9.80 4.97
C HIS A 71 -8.82 9.14 4.69
N THR A 72 -9.89 9.77 5.15
CA THR A 72 -11.27 9.40 4.84
C THR A 72 -12.05 10.63 4.39
N HIS A 73 -13.12 10.41 3.65
CA HIS A 73 -14.09 11.46 3.35
C HIS A 73 -15.24 11.37 4.36
N ILE A 74 -15.59 12.51 4.93
CA ILE A 74 -16.77 12.66 5.77
C ILE A 74 -17.70 13.69 5.15
N GLU A 75 -18.99 13.45 5.25
CA GLU A 75 -20.01 14.42 4.86
C GLU A 75 -20.26 15.38 6.03
N SER A 76 -20.00 16.67 5.84
CA SER A 76 -20.45 17.70 6.77
C SER A 76 -21.97 17.91 6.62
N GLY A 77 -22.65 18.41 7.66
CA GLY A 77 -24.11 18.54 7.68
C GLY A 77 -24.76 19.35 6.55
N ASP A 78 -23.95 19.99 5.69
CA ASP A 78 -24.36 20.76 4.52
C ASP A 78 -24.26 19.96 3.21
N GLY A 79 -23.99 18.66 3.26
CA GLY A 79 -23.77 17.81 2.09
C GLY A 79 -22.40 17.97 1.44
N VAL A 80 -21.49 18.69 2.06
CA VAL A 80 -20.11 18.89 1.57
C VAL A 80 -19.23 17.75 2.05
N MET A 81 -18.57 17.07 1.11
CA MET A 81 -17.57 16.06 1.44
C MET A 81 -16.26 16.72 1.85
N GLN A 82 -15.77 16.36 3.02
CA GLN A 82 -14.48 16.83 3.52
C GLN A 82 -13.53 15.66 3.70
N MET A 83 -12.27 15.86 3.29
CA MET A 83 -11.18 14.94 3.53
C MET A 83 -10.65 15.15 4.95
N LYS A 84 -10.53 14.07 5.71
CA LYS A 84 -10.06 14.12 7.08
C LYS A 84 -8.99 13.06 7.31
N HIS A 85 -7.95 13.44 8.06
CA HIS A 85 -6.97 12.48 8.55
C HIS A 85 -7.63 11.51 9.54
N ALA A 86 -7.51 10.23 9.27
CA ALA A 86 -8.00 9.15 10.12
C ALA A 86 -6.92 8.77 11.14
N GLU A 87 -6.80 9.56 12.22
CA GLU A 87 -5.76 9.36 13.24
C GLU A 87 -5.85 8.01 13.95
N ASP A 88 -7.07 7.51 14.15
CA ASP A 88 -7.33 6.21 14.78
C ASP A 88 -7.23 5.04 13.80
N GLY A 89 -6.96 5.31 12.53
CA GLY A 89 -6.91 4.30 11.49
C GLY A 89 -8.27 3.75 11.09
N PHE A 90 -8.27 2.53 10.57
CA PHE A 90 -9.47 1.86 10.08
C PHE A 90 -9.63 0.48 10.70
N ASP A 91 -10.83 0.18 11.19
CA ASP A 91 -11.18 -1.15 11.69
C ASP A 91 -11.15 -2.18 10.55
N MET A 92 -10.61 -3.35 10.86
CA MET A 92 -10.54 -4.48 9.95
C MET A 92 -11.05 -5.74 10.67
N PRO A 93 -12.37 -5.90 10.82
CA PRO A 93 -12.93 -7.10 11.44
C PRO A 93 -12.50 -8.38 10.69
N ALA A 94 -12.43 -9.48 11.40
CA ALA A 94 -12.15 -10.80 10.81
C ALA A 94 -13.10 -11.09 9.65
N GLY A 95 -12.56 -11.56 8.52
CA GLY A 95 -13.32 -11.88 7.31
C GLY A 95 -13.81 -10.67 6.51
N SER A 96 -13.36 -9.45 6.85
CA SER A 96 -13.75 -8.23 6.13
C SER A 96 -12.73 -7.81 5.09
N THR A 97 -13.16 -6.96 4.17
CA THR A 97 -12.31 -6.26 3.22
C THR A 97 -12.39 -4.76 3.47
N LEU A 98 -11.24 -4.13 3.69
CA LEU A 98 -11.13 -2.68 3.76
C LEU A 98 -10.95 -2.14 2.34
N SER A 99 -11.97 -1.49 1.82
CA SER A 99 -11.95 -0.86 0.50
C SER A 99 -11.41 0.55 0.60
N MET A 100 -10.30 0.80 -0.06
CA MET A 100 -9.70 2.13 -0.17
C MET A 100 -9.82 2.57 -1.63
N GLU A 101 -10.78 3.45 -1.89
CA GLU A 101 -11.21 3.84 -3.24
C GLU A 101 -11.22 5.35 -3.41
N ARG A 102 -11.18 5.79 -4.66
CA ARG A 102 -11.30 7.23 -4.98
C ARG A 102 -12.65 7.76 -4.52
N GLY A 103 -12.60 8.88 -3.80
CA GLY A 103 -13.78 9.48 -3.16
C GLY A 103 -14.12 8.93 -1.78
N GLY A 104 -13.38 7.92 -1.32
CA GLY A 104 -13.52 7.33 0.01
C GLY A 104 -12.22 7.32 0.80
N LYS A 105 -11.98 6.25 1.53
CA LYS A 105 -10.72 6.04 2.26
C LYS A 105 -9.55 5.91 1.30
N HIS A 106 -8.41 6.46 1.66
CA HIS A 106 -7.18 6.36 0.86
C HIS A 106 -5.94 6.65 1.68
N VAL A 107 -4.79 6.31 1.10
CA VAL A 107 -3.48 6.75 1.61
C VAL A 107 -3.15 8.07 0.91
N MET A 108 -2.92 9.13 1.69
CA MET A 108 -2.50 10.42 1.16
C MET A 108 -0.99 10.56 1.25
N LEU A 109 -0.36 10.90 0.13
CA LEU A 109 1.07 11.17 0.02
C LEU A 109 1.25 12.67 -0.16
N MET A 110 1.86 13.33 0.81
CA MET A 110 2.08 14.79 0.78
C MET A 110 3.58 15.09 0.75
N GLY A 111 3.97 16.04 -0.07
CA GLY A 111 5.38 16.38 -0.26
C GLY A 111 6.14 15.27 -0.98
N LEU A 112 5.66 14.90 -2.18
CA LEU A 112 6.33 13.89 -3.00
C LEU A 112 7.79 14.26 -3.25
N THR A 113 8.69 13.32 -2.99
CA THR A 113 10.14 13.50 -3.19
C THR A 113 10.53 13.50 -4.66
N ALA A 114 9.72 12.86 -5.50
CA ALA A 114 9.83 12.85 -6.95
C ALA A 114 8.44 12.73 -7.59
N PRO A 115 8.26 13.17 -8.85
CA PRO A 115 7.02 12.96 -9.57
C PRO A 115 6.66 11.48 -9.68
N LEU A 116 5.37 11.15 -9.58
CA LEU A 116 4.89 9.80 -9.84
C LEU A 116 4.75 9.59 -11.36
N ALA A 117 5.55 8.70 -11.89
CA ALA A 117 5.53 8.35 -13.31
C ALA A 117 4.82 7.02 -13.53
N GLN A 118 4.09 6.90 -14.64
CA GLN A 118 3.41 5.66 -15.02
C GLN A 118 4.35 4.46 -14.97
N GLY A 119 3.96 3.43 -14.23
CA GLY A 119 4.73 2.20 -14.08
C GLY A 119 5.76 2.22 -12.95
N ASP A 120 5.99 3.34 -12.28
CA ASP A 120 6.85 3.39 -11.10
C ASP A 120 6.25 2.55 -9.95
N LEU A 121 7.12 2.10 -9.05
CA LEU A 121 6.71 1.42 -7.82
C LEU A 121 6.92 2.35 -6.62
N VAL A 122 5.87 2.47 -5.81
CA VAL A 122 5.91 3.23 -4.56
C VAL A 122 5.88 2.24 -3.40
N PRO A 123 6.95 2.12 -2.61
CA PRO A 123 6.91 1.27 -1.44
C PRO A 123 6.04 1.90 -0.36
N LEU A 124 5.04 1.16 0.11
CA LEU A 124 4.17 1.54 1.22
C LEU A 124 4.34 0.54 2.36
N THR A 125 4.58 1.03 3.55
CA THR A 125 4.52 0.22 4.77
C THR A 125 3.19 0.48 5.45
N LEU A 126 2.39 -0.59 5.55
CA LEU A 126 1.11 -0.60 6.25
C LEU A 126 1.35 -1.13 7.66
N SER A 127 0.92 -0.40 8.67
CA SER A 127 1.08 -0.79 10.07
C SER A 127 -0.27 -1.24 10.62
N PHE A 128 -0.34 -2.52 11.04
CA PHE A 128 -1.52 -3.12 11.65
C PHE A 128 -1.31 -3.28 13.15
N GLU A 129 -2.37 -3.11 13.92
CA GLU A 129 -2.31 -3.21 15.38
C GLU A 129 -1.83 -4.58 15.87
N LYS A 130 -2.29 -5.67 15.24
CA LYS A 130 -1.94 -7.05 15.60
C LYS A 130 -0.98 -7.70 14.61
N ALA A 131 -1.22 -7.57 13.32
CA ALA A 131 -0.39 -8.20 12.29
C ALA A 131 1.00 -7.53 12.14
N GLY A 132 1.18 -6.31 12.67
CA GLY A 132 2.43 -5.57 12.56
C GLY A 132 2.60 -4.88 11.21
N ASP A 133 3.85 -4.62 10.83
CA ASP A 133 4.16 -3.88 9.61
C ASP A 133 4.23 -4.80 8.39
N MET A 134 3.66 -4.33 7.29
CA MET A 134 3.69 -5.01 6.00
C MET A 134 4.04 -4.01 4.90
N THR A 135 5.10 -4.28 4.15
CA THR A 135 5.51 -3.43 3.04
C THR A 135 5.00 -4.00 1.72
N VAL A 136 4.36 -3.15 0.92
CA VAL A 136 3.88 -3.48 -0.42
C VAL A 136 4.43 -2.49 -1.43
N ASP A 137 4.79 -2.98 -2.62
CA ASP A 137 5.16 -2.13 -3.75
C ASP A 137 3.91 -1.80 -4.55
N VAL A 138 3.54 -0.54 -4.56
CA VAL A 138 2.32 -0.05 -5.20
C VAL A 138 2.67 0.56 -6.55
N ALA A 139 2.11 0.00 -7.63
CA ALA A 139 2.34 0.50 -8.97
C ALA A 139 1.64 1.84 -9.19
N VAL A 140 2.35 2.78 -9.82
CA VAL A 140 1.75 4.05 -10.27
C VAL A 140 0.95 3.79 -11.53
N ASP A 141 -0.34 4.08 -11.47
CA ASP A 141 -1.27 3.98 -12.60
C ASP A 141 -2.06 5.28 -12.76
N LEU A 142 -1.57 6.16 -13.62
CA LEU A 142 -2.15 7.48 -13.88
C LEU A 142 -3.37 7.40 -14.82
N GLU A 143 -3.55 6.29 -15.51
CA GLU A 143 -4.59 6.07 -16.50
C GLU A 143 -5.83 5.38 -15.92
N ARG A 144 -5.72 4.88 -14.70
CA ARG A 144 -6.79 4.12 -14.06
C ARG A 144 -8.02 4.99 -13.80
N MET A 145 -9.15 4.51 -14.31
CA MET A 145 -10.44 5.15 -14.09
C MET A 145 -11.03 4.78 -12.73
N PRO A 146 -11.85 5.66 -12.11
CA PRO A 146 -12.59 5.30 -10.90
C PRO A 146 -13.49 4.10 -11.13
N SER A 147 -13.65 3.27 -10.11
CA SER A 147 -14.69 2.24 -10.10
C SER A 147 -16.08 2.91 -10.18
N LYS A 148 -16.96 2.36 -11.00
CA LYS A 148 -18.36 2.84 -11.08
C LYS A 148 -19.18 2.19 -9.99
#